data_fc4d2ba7a746b752859a851dab8a94eb
#
_entry.id   fc4d2ba7a746b752859a851dab8a94eb
#
_cell.length_a   1.000
_cell.length_b   1.000
_cell.length_c   1.000
_cell.angle_alpha   90.00
_cell.angle_beta   90.00
_cell.angle_gamma   90.00
#
_symmetry.space_group_name_H-M   'P 1'
#
loop_
_entity.id
_entity.type
_entity.pdbx_description
1 polymer ?
#
loop_
_entity_poly.entity_id
_entity_poly.type
_entity_poly.pdbx_seq_one_letter_code
_entity_poly.pdbx_strand_id
1 'polypeptide(L)'
;MTDALGVAGTEISVDRGLTDEQVRQRVERGEVNEAPTANARSLADIIRKNTFTWFNALIGSMWVIMLIVAPIQDSLFGFVIVANTLIGIIQEYRAARTLEKLAVIGEAKPVVRRDGEDVEVRPSEVVLDDVIVLRTGDQLVVDGEVLAAAGLQIDESLLTGEADPVDKHPGQAAMSGSFVVAGSGVYRATRVGRESFAAGLTEQAKKFELTNSELRDAINKFIRIVSYFLIPVGVLLLTSQLIRADLPINEAIRGTIAGVVTMVPEGLVLLTSIAMAVSVIRLAQRRVLVQDLPAVEVLARVDTVCADKTGTLTEPGMHLGHIVVVGDRSETEMR
;
A
#
# COMPACT_ATOMS: atom_id res chain seq x y z
N MET A 1 28.49 21.03 -33.54
CA MET A 1 28.96 19.67 -33.92
C MET A 1 28.74 18.83 -32.69
N THR A 2 27.62 18.20 -32.59
CA THR A 2 27.21 17.36 -31.44
C THR A 2 27.34 15.92 -31.93
N ASP A 3 28.32 15.22 -31.35
CA ASP A 3 28.56 13.80 -31.67
C ASP A 3 27.43 12.91 -31.16
N ALA A 4 26.88 12.15 -32.08
CA ALA A 4 25.95 11.08 -31.84
C ALA A 4 26.69 9.88 -31.21
N LEU A 5 26.42 9.56 -29.96
CA LEU A 5 26.83 8.30 -29.35
C LEU A 5 25.80 7.22 -29.74
N GLY A 6 26.16 6.41 -30.72
CA GLY A 6 25.35 5.32 -31.22
C GLY A 6 25.30 4.14 -30.24
N VAL A 7 24.11 3.83 -29.74
CA VAL A 7 23.72 2.50 -29.29
C VAL A 7 22.45 2.16 -30.08
N ALA A 8 22.44 0.96 -30.64
CA ALA A 8 21.45 0.49 -31.62
C ALA A 8 20.01 0.68 -31.15
N GLY A 9 19.26 1.59 -31.83
CA GLY A 9 17.84 1.77 -31.66
C GLY A 9 17.41 3.21 -31.47
N THR A 10 17.11 3.90 -32.54
CA THR A 10 16.46 5.20 -32.65
C THR A 10 17.13 6.35 -31.90
N GLU A 11 17.79 7.26 -32.60
CA GLU A 11 18.31 8.54 -32.07
C GLU A 11 17.15 9.35 -31.47
N ILE A 12 17.12 9.43 -30.14
CA ILE A 12 16.13 10.26 -29.44
C ILE A 12 16.74 11.64 -29.31
N SER A 13 16.12 12.62 -29.94
CA SER A 13 16.53 14.02 -29.82
C SER A 13 16.16 14.56 -28.45
N VAL A 14 17.13 15.13 -27.73
CA VAL A 14 16.91 15.77 -26.42
C VAL A 14 15.86 16.90 -26.52
N ASP A 15 15.82 17.60 -27.65
CA ASP A 15 14.91 18.73 -27.86
C ASP A 15 13.49 18.30 -28.25
N ARG A 16 13.33 17.14 -28.86
CA ARG A 16 12.04 16.68 -29.34
C ARG A 16 11.42 15.59 -28.46
N GLY A 17 12.24 14.76 -27.81
CA GLY A 17 11.76 13.60 -27.06
C GLY A 17 11.16 12.50 -27.96
N LEU A 18 10.31 11.65 -27.38
CA LEU A 18 9.60 10.60 -28.09
C LEU A 18 8.37 11.16 -28.83
N THR A 19 8.05 10.55 -29.99
CA THR A 19 6.78 10.81 -30.66
C THR A 19 5.66 9.96 -30.06
N ASP A 20 4.41 10.38 -30.24
CA ASP A 20 3.23 9.62 -29.76
C ASP A 20 3.23 8.17 -30.28
N GLU A 21 3.69 7.93 -31.50
CA GLU A 21 3.81 6.58 -32.07
C GLU A 21 4.86 5.75 -31.34
N GLN A 22 6.01 6.34 -31.01
CA GLN A 22 7.07 5.68 -30.26
C GLN A 22 6.63 5.37 -28.84
N VAL A 23 5.85 6.24 -28.20
CA VAL A 23 5.25 6.00 -26.88
C VAL A 23 4.30 4.80 -26.94
N ARG A 24 3.38 4.75 -27.91
CA ARG A 24 2.46 3.61 -28.08
C ARG A 24 3.18 2.30 -28.25
N GLN A 25 4.23 2.26 -29.08
CA GLN A 25 5.02 1.04 -29.28
C GLN A 25 5.68 0.54 -27.97
N ARG A 26 6.13 1.46 -27.10
CA ARG A 26 6.70 1.09 -25.80
C ARG A 26 5.64 0.58 -24.83
N VAL A 27 4.48 1.20 -24.82
CA VAL A 27 3.33 0.72 -24.05
C VAL A 27 2.92 -0.69 -24.49
N GLU A 28 2.84 -0.96 -25.78
CA GLU A 28 2.51 -2.29 -26.31
C GLU A 28 3.57 -3.36 -25.97
N ARG A 29 4.83 -2.96 -25.80
CA ARG A 29 5.92 -3.84 -25.37
C ARG A 29 5.98 -4.03 -23.84
N GLY A 30 5.15 -3.30 -23.08
CA GLY A 30 5.20 -3.32 -21.63
C GLY A 30 6.40 -2.56 -21.04
N GLU A 31 7.05 -1.69 -21.81
CA GLU A 31 8.19 -0.85 -21.43
C GLU A 31 7.71 0.41 -20.69
N VAL A 32 6.81 0.25 -19.74
CA VAL A 32 6.11 1.31 -18.99
C VAL A 32 6.51 1.24 -17.50
N ASN A 33 6.54 2.40 -16.86
CA ASN A 33 6.82 2.47 -15.42
C ASN A 33 5.61 2.04 -14.59
N GLU A 34 5.05 0.87 -14.90
CA GLU A 34 4.08 0.25 -14.02
C GLU A 34 4.80 -0.29 -12.78
N ALA A 35 4.83 0.53 -11.74
CA ALA A 35 5.21 0.02 -10.43
C ALA A 35 4.21 -1.08 -10.05
N PRO A 36 4.66 -2.25 -9.52
CA PRO A 36 3.74 -3.18 -8.92
C PRO A 36 2.98 -2.41 -7.85
N THR A 37 1.68 -2.17 -8.09
CA THR A 37 0.81 -1.47 -7.17
C THR A 37 1.04 -2.07 -5.79
N ALA A 38 1.73 -1.31 -4.94
CA ALA A 38 1.99 -1.72 -3.59
C ALA A 38 0.62 -1.96 -2.94
N ASN A 39 0.28 -3.24 -2.72
CA ASN A 39 -0.84 -3.67 -1.90
C ASN A 39 -2.27 -3.36 -2.37
N ALA A 40 -2.58 -3.19 -3.64
CA ALA A 40 -3.95 -3.37 -4.10
C ALA A 40 -4.33 -4.84 -3.88
N ARG A 41 -4.82 -5.17 -2.66
CA ARG A 41 -5.37 -6.50 -2.41
C ARG A 41 -6.47 -6.75 -3.42
N SER A 42 -6.32 -7.79 -4.22
CA SER A 42 -7.36 -8.19 -5.17
C SER A 42 -8.70 -8.37 -4.43
N LEU A 43 -9.80 -7.94 -5.05
CA LEU A 43 -11.13 -8.20 -4.51
C LEU A 43 -11.32 -9.70 -4.20
N ALA A 44 -10.74 -10.57 -5.02
CA ALA A 44 -10.75 -12.02 -4.83
C ALA A 44 -10.03 -12.43 -3.53
N ASP A 45 -8.90 -11.81 -3.20
CA ASP A 45 -8.17 -12.08 -1.96
C ASP A 45 -8.95 -11.61 -0.73
N ILE A 46 -9.61 -10.45 -0.81
CA ILE A 46 -10.49 -9.94 0.25
C ILE A 46 -11.64 -10.92 0.49
N ILE A 47 -12.33 -11.36 -0.56
CA ILE A 47 -13.43 -12.33 -0.47
C ILE A 47 -12.93 -13.64 0.12
N ARG A 48 -11.83 -14.20 -0.42
CA ARG A 48 -11.28 -15.46 0.03
C ARG A 48 -10.90 -15.43 1.51
N LYS A 49 -10.23 -14.37 1.96
CA LYS A 49 -9.76 -14.20 3.33
C LYS A 49 -10.91 -14.05 4.34
N ASN A 50 -12.01 -13.39 3.96
CA ASN A 50 -13.16 -13.19 4.82
C ASN A 50 -14.13 -14.39 4.79
N THR A 51 -14.16 -15.18 3.70
CA THR A 51 -15.06 -16.33 3.56
C THR A 51 -14.46 -17.60 4.17
N PHE A 52 -13.18 -17.91 3.84
CA PHE A 52 -12.52 -19.15 4.29
C PHE A 52 -11.77 -18.93 5.60
N THR A 53 -12.52 -18.65 6.66
CA THR A 53 -12.00 -18.61 8.03
C THR A 53 -12.36 -19.92 8.76
N TRP A 54 -11.55 -20.30 9.74
CA TRP A 54 -11.88 -21.45 10.62
C TRP A 54 -13.25 -21.28 11.27
N PHE A 55 -13.58 -20.08 11.65
CA PHE A 55 -14.86 -19.72 12.22
C PHE A 55 -16.03 -19.98 11.26
N ASN A 56 -15.96 -19.46 10.04
CA ASN A 56 -16.99 -19.68 9.03
C ASN A 56 -17.12 -21.16 8.65
N ALA A 57 -16.01 -21.90 8.66
CA ALA A 57 -16.05 -23.35 8.41
C ALA A 57 -16.80 -24.10 9.53
N LEU A 58 -16.54 -23.74 10.81
CA LEU A 58 -17.21 -24.33 11.95
C LEU A 58 -18.72 -24.07 11.92
N ILE A 59 -19.12 -22.79 11.91
CA ILE A 59 -20.54 -22.43 11.95
C ILE A 59 -21.24 -22.82 10.64
N GLY A 60 -20.57 -22.70 9.50
CA GLY A 60 -21.11 -23.11 8.20
C GLY A 60 -21.39 -24.63 8.11
N SER A 61 -20.53 -25.46 8.72
CA SER A 61 -20.81 -26.90 8.80
C SER A 61 -22.05 -27.21 9.65
N MET A 62 -22.23 -26.50 10.77
CA MET A 62 -23.40 -26.61 11.62
C MET A 62 -24.67 -26.14 10.88
N TRP A 63 -24.54 -25.06 10.10
CA TRP A 63 -25.65 -24.55 9.28
C TRP A 63 -26.09 -25.56 8.22
N VAL A 64 -25.13 -26.20 7.52
CA VAL A 64 -25.42 -27.24 6.53
C VAL A 64 -26.13 -28.43 7.19
N ILE A 65 -25.68 -28.88 8.36
CA ILE A 65 -26.34 -29.97 9.10
C ILE A 65 -27.78 -29.56 9.46
N MET A 66 -27.97 -28.33 9.93
CA MET A 66 -29.27 -27.82 10.32
C MET A 66 -30.25 -27.75 9.14
N LEU A 67 -29.79 -27.37 7.94
CA LEU A 67 -30.60 -27.35 6.73
C LEU A 67 -31.11 -28.76 6.31
N ILE A 68 -30.37 -29.81 6.71
CA ILE A 68 -30.73 -31.20 6.39
C ILE A 68 -31.71 -31.78 7.43
N VAL A 69 -31.51 -31.42 8.72
CA VAL A 69 -32.15 -32.10 9.85
C VAL A 69 -33.34 -31.34 10.40
N ALA A 70 -33.39 -30.01 10.22
CA ALA A 70 -34.37 -29.13 10.86
C ALA A 70 -35.21 -28.35 9.84
N PRO A 71 -36.37 -27.78 10.26
CA PRO A 71 -37.12 -26.82 9.47
C PRO A 71 -36.26 -25.58 9.14
N ILE A 72 -36.52 -24.95 7.99
CA ILE A 72 -35.75 -23.83 7.48
C ILE A 72 -35.72 -22.63 8.43
N GLN A 73 -36.75 -22.48 9.27
CA GLN A 73 -36.84 -21.42 10.27
C GLN A 73 -35.73 -21.50 11.31
N ASP A 74 -35.29 -22.70 11.68
CA ASP A 74 -34.22 -22.91 12.67
C ASP A 74 -32.83 -22.73 12.09
N SER A 75 -32.75 -22.69 10.75
CA SER A 75 -31.49 -22.44 10.02
C SER A 75 -31.24 -20.95 9.77
N LEU A 76 -32.09 -20.04 10.26
CA LEU A 76 -31.97 -18.60 10.05
C LEU A 76 -30.69 -18.01 10.66
N PHE A 77 -30.08 -18.66 11.66
CA PHE A 77 -28.79 -18.21 12.21
C PHE A 77 -27.67 -18.20 11.15
N GLY A 78 -27.77 -19.02 10.11
CA GLY A 78 -26.84 -19.02 9.00
C GLY A 78 -26.77 -17.70 8.24
N PHE A 79 -27.84 -16.91 8.24
CA PHE A 79 -27.83 -15.56 7.68
C PHE A 79 -26.87 -14.62 8.42
N VAL A 80 -26.63 -14.85 9.71
CA VAL A 80 -25.66 -14.07 10.50
C VAL A 80 -24.26 -14.25 9.95
N ILE A 81 -23.90 -15.49 9.55
CA ILE A 81 -22.58 -15.77 8.93
C ILE A 81 -22.44 -15.02 7.62
N VAL A 82 -23.48 -15.10 6.78
CA VAL A 82 -23.49 -14.42 5.47
C VAL A 82 -23.40 -12.90 5.68
N ALA A 83 -24.20 -12.35 6.61
CA ALA A 83 -24.19 -10.93 6.93
C ALA A 83 -22.82 -10.48 7.46
N ASN A 84 -22.21 -11.20 8.40
CA ASN A 84 -20.92 -10.89 8.98
C ASN A 84 -19.82 -10.96 7.92
N THR A 85 -19.81 -11.99 7.08
CA THR A 85 -18.86 -12.13 5.97
C THR A 85 -19.01 -10.97 4.98
N LEU A 86 -20.23 -10.62 4.60
CA LEU A 86 -20.50 -9.53 3.67
C LEU A 86 -20.09 -8.16 4.27
N ILE A 87 -20.39 -7.93 5.54
CA ILE A 87 -19.98 -6.71 6.25
C ILE A 87 -18.43 -6.63 6.29
N GLY A 88 -17.74 -7.72 6.61
CA GLY A 88 -16.28 -7.80 6.60
C GLY A 88 -15.68 -7.47 5.23
N ILE A 89 -16.22 -8.06 4.16
CA ILE A 89 -15.80 -7.79 2.77
C ILE A 89 -16.02 -6.32 2.41
N ILE A 90 -17.21 -5.77 2.69
CA ILE A 90 -17.53 -4.37 2.38
C ILE A 90 -16.61 -3.41 3.13
N GLN A 91 -16.33 -3.66 4.40
CA GLN A 91 -15.47 -2.82 5.22
C GLN A 91 -14.01 -2.86 4.72
N GLU A 92 -13.46 -4.06 4.48
CA GLU A 92 -12.09 -4.20 3.97
C GLU A 92 -11.95 -3.58 2.57
N TYR A 93 -12.95 -3.75 1.70
CA TYR A 93 -12.99 -3.11 0.39
C TYR A 93 -13.04 -1.58 0.46
N ARG A 94 -13.91 -1.03 1.34
CA ARG A 94 -13.99 0.43 1.54
C ARG A 94 -12.69 0.99 2.12
N ALA A 95 -12.08 0.30 3.08
CA ALA A 95 -10.79 0.70 3.65
C ALA A 95 -9.69 0.70 2.57
N ALA A 96 -9.57 -0.37 1.78
CA ALA A 96 -8.62 -0.46 0.68
C ALA A 96 -8.79 0.67 -0.35
N ARG A 97 -10.04 0.95 -0.77
CA ARG A 97 -10.31 2.06 -1.70
C ARG A 97 -10.03 3.45 -1.15
N THR A 98 -10.25 3.65 0.16
CA THR A 98 -9.93 4.93 0.79
C THR A 98 -8.42 5.16 0.82
N LEU A 99 -7.66 4.11 1.12
CA LEU A 99 -6.19 4.14 1.10
C LEU A 99 -5.65 4.42 -0.32
N GLU A 100 -6.22 3.78 -1.33
CA GLU A 100 -5.85 4.00 -2.75
C GLU A 100 -6.06 5.45 -3.18
N LYS A 101 -7.19 6.05 -2.82
CA LYS A 101 -7.48 7.47 -3.13
C LYS A 101 -6.52 8.44 -2.45
N LEU A 102 -6.05 8.11 -1.25
CA LEU A 102 -5.12 8.96 -0.50
C LEU A 102 -3.69 8.84 -1.02
N ALA A 103 -3.29 7.66 -1.53
CA ALA A 103 -1.98 7.44 -2.12
C ALA A 103 -1.73 8.33 -3.34
N VAL A 104 -2.76 8.60 -4.14
CA VAL A 104 -2.67 9.45 -5.35
C VAL A 104 -2.41 10.94 -5.03
N ILE A 105 -2.74 11.42 -3.82
CA ILE A 105 -2.63 12.86 -3.48
C ILE A 105 -1.17 13.33 -3.33
N GLY A 106 -0.24 12.41 -3.09
CA GLY A 106 1.19 12.72 -2.92
C GLY A 106 2.07 12.20 -4.04
N GLU A 107 1.50 11.77 -5.16
CA GLU A 107 2.24 11.19 -6.27
C GLU A 107 3.04 12.28 -7.01
N ALA A 108 4.32 11.99 -7.29
CA ALA A 108 5.16 12.87 -8.12
C ALA A 108 4.53 13.02 -9.51
N LYS A 109 4.72 14.19 -10.12
CA LYS A 109 4.20 14.50 -11.45
C LYS A 109 5.36 14.83 -12.39
N PRO A 110 6.03 13.82 -12.95
CA PRO A 110 7.15 14.05 -13.85
C PRO A 110 6.70 14.78 -15.10
N VAL A 111 7.56 15.67 -15.59
CA VAL A 111 7.39 16.37 -16.85
C VAL A 111 8.23 15.66 -17.90
N VAL A 112 7.58 15.10 -18.91
CA VAL A 112 8.25 14.43 -20.04
C VAL A 112 8.20 15.31 -21.29
N ARG A 113 9.24 15.24 -22.08
CA ARG A 113 9.27 15.91 -23.41
C ARG A 113 8.84 14.91 -24.49
N ARG A 114 7.73 15.22 -25.17
CA ARG A 114 7.19 14.41 -26.26
C ARG A 114 6.78 15.33 -27.42
N ASP A 115 7.14 14.96 -28.63
CA ASP A 115 6.91 15.74 -29.84
C ASP A 115 7.38 17.23 -29.77
N GLY A 116 8.38 17.52 -28.91
CA GLY A 116 8.92 18.86 -28.68
C GLY A 116 8.17 19.68 -27.64
N GLU A 117 7.15 19.12 -27.00
CA GLU A 117 6.41 19.77 -25.92
C GLU A 117 6.67 19.10 -24.58
N ASP A 118 6.74 19.90 -23.51
CA ASP A 118 6.88 19.44 -22.13
C ASP A 118 5.49 19.16 -21.56
N VAL A 119 5.20 17.90 -21.26
CA VAL A 119 3.89 17.41 -20.80
C VAL A 119 4.01 16.77 -19.43
N GLU A 120 3.15 17.19 -18.48
CA GLU A 120 3.04 16.55 -17.16
C GLU A 120 2.27 15.23 -17.30
N VAL A 121 2.86 14.14 -16.81
CA VAL A 121 2.27 12.80 -16.86
C VAL A 121 2.27 12.15 -15.47
N ARG A 122 1.51 11.08 -15.32
CA ARG A 122 1.61 10.26 -14.10
C ARG A 122 2.88 9.41 -14.16
N PRO A 123 3.49 9.07 -13.00
CA PRO A 123 4.66 8.18 -12.97
C PRO A 123 4.44 6.87 -13.73
N SER A 124 3.23 6.32 -13.68
CA SER A 124 2.86 5.10 -14.39
C SER A 124 2.75 5.25 -15.92
N GLU A 125 2.74 6.47 -16.44
CA GLU A 125 2.67 6.76 -17.90
C GLU A 125 4.05 7.05 -18.50
N VAL A 126 5.09 7.09 -17.68
CA VAL A 126 6.48 7.20 -18.12
C VAL A 126 6.89 5.90 -18.79
N VAL A 127 7.49 5.99 -19.97
CA VAL A 127 7.97 4.83 -20.75
C VAL A 127 9.50 4.83 -20.85
N LEU A 128 10.06 3.69 -21.22
CA LEU A 128 11.49 3.56 -21.51
C LEU A 128 11.89 4.60 -22.58
N ASP A 129 13.06 5.19 -22.42
CA ASP A 129 13.60 6.24 -23.28
C ASP A 129 12.85 7.59 -23.25
N ASP A 130 11.86 7.80 -22.40
CA ASP A 130 11.30 9.13 -22.20
C ASP A 130 12.38 10.14 -21.79
N VAL A 131 12.27 11.33 -22.36
CA VAL A 131 13.13 12.48 -21.99
C VAL A 131 12.40 13.28 -20.89
N ILE A 132 12.93 13.26 -19.69
CA ILE A 132 12.29 13.83 -18.51
C ILE A 132 13.02 15.13 -18.12
N VAL A 133 12.24 16.19 -17.91
CA VAL A 133 12.73 17.50 -17.50
C VAL A 133 12.77 17.57 -15.97
N LEU A 134 13.90 18.00 -15.44
CA LEU A 134 14.15 18.13 -13.99
C LEU A 134 14.24 19.59 -13.58
N ARG A 135 13.53 19.94 -12.51
CA ARG A 135 13.57 21.22 -11.84
C ARG A 135 13.79 21.03 -10.34
N THR A 136 14.26 22.02 -9.67
CA THR A 136 14.43 21.98 -8.21
C THR A 136 13.13 21.59 -7.51
N GLY A 137 13.18 20.58 -6.66
CA GLY A 137 12.06 19.98 -5.94
C GLY A 137 11.44 18.76 -6.64
N ASP A 138 11.81 18.44 -7.87
CA ASP A 138 11.28 17.29 -8.59
C ASP A 138 11.86 15.99 -8.05
N GLN A 139 11.03 14.95 -8.02
CA GLN A 139 11.44 13.60 -7.70
C GLN A 139 11.72 12.81 -8.98
N LEU A 140 12.83 12.07 -9.00
CA LEU A 140 13.14 11.14 -10.07
C LEU A 140 12.30 9.88 -9.91
N VAL A 141 11.41 9.63 -10.87
CA VAL A 141 10.43 8.52 -10.81
C VAL A 141 10.93 7.23 -11.46
N VAL A 142 11.94 7.33 -12.32
CA VAL A 142 12.58 6.21 -13.04
C VAL A 142 14.10 6.39 -13.03
N ASP A 143 14.84 5.30 -13.23
CA ASP A 143 16.29 5.41 -13.42
C ASP A 143 16.61 5.89 -14.83
N GLY A 144 17.66 6.66 -14.95
CA GLY A 144 18.05 7.20 -16.24
C GLY A 144 19.48 7.68 -16.33
N GLU A 145 19.80 8.30 -17.45
CA GLU A 145 21.08 8.93 -17.76
C GLU A 145 20.85 10.43 -18.01
N VAL A 146 21.62 11.27 -17.33
CA VAL A 146 21.57 12.71 -17.50
C VAL A 146 22.05 13.09 -18.92
N LEU A 147 21.21 13.78 -19.67
CA LEU A 147 21.52 14.27 -21.03
C LEU A 147 22.04 15.71 -21.02
N ALA A 148 21.47 16.56 -20.16
CA ALA A 148 21.86 17.94 -19.98
C ALA A 148 21.70 18.37 -18.52
N ALA A 149 22.61 19.19 -18.02
CA ALA A 149 22.60 19.68 -16.65
C ALA A 149 23.04 21.14 -16.61
N ALA A 150 22.32 21.94 -15.82
CA ALA A 150 22.66 23.33 -15.50
C ALA A 150 22.71 23.48 -13.97
N GLY A 151 23.89 23.20 -13.39
CA GLY A 151 24.09 23.20 -11.94
C GLY A 151 23.20 22.17 -11.22
N LEU A 152 22.93 21.04 -11.85
CA LEU A 152 22.03 20.01 -11.34
C LEU A 152 22.66 19.29 -10.14
N GLN A 153 22.01 19.41 -8.99
CA GLN A 153 22.37 18.71 -7.76
C GLN A 153 21.21 17.80 -7.34
N ILE A 154 21.53 16.54 -7.08
CA ILE A 154 20.56 15.51 -6.72
C ILE A 154 20.88 14.96 -5.33
N ASP A 155 19.88 14.96 -4.47
CA ASP A 155 19.91 14.28 -3.18
C ASP A 155 19.63 12.78 -3.39
N GLU A 156 20.65 11.97 -3.18
CA GLU A 156 20.61 10.51 -3.27
C GLU A 156 20.61 9.85 -1.87
N SER A 157 20.33 10.60 -0.81
CA SER A 157 20.43 10.14 0.58
C SER A 157 19.53 8.93 0.88
N LEU A 158 18.37 8.85 0.25
CA LEU A 158 17.49 7.68 0.37
C LEU A 158 18.11 6.39 -0.21
N LEU A 159 19.12 6.52 -1.07
CA LEU A 159 19.77 5.40 -1.75
C LEU A 159 21.12 5.06 -1.12
N THR A 160 21.89 6.08 -0.78
CA THR A 160 23.28 5.95 -0.31
C THR A 160 23.39 6.10 1.21
N GLY A 161 22.40 6.74 1.86
CA GLY A 161 22.47 7.14 3.26
C GLY A 161 23.31 8.41 3.50
N GLU A 162 23.91 9.00 2.46
CA GLU A 162 24.71 10.21 2.55
C GLU A 162 23.87 11.46 2.25
N ALA A 163 23.88 12.42 3.15
CA ALA A 163 23.04 13.60 3.06
C ALA A 163 23.56 14.71 2.12
N ASP A 164 24.79 14.59 1.63
CA ASP A 164 25.38 15.61 0.76
C ASP A 164 24.85 15.46 -0.68
N PRO A 165 24.28 16.51 -1.29
CA PRO A 165 23.83 16.46 -2.67
C PRO A 165 24.98 16.20 -3.65
N VAL A 166 24.71 15.40 -4.66
CA VAL A 166 25.69 15.00 -5.68
C VAL A 166 25.52 15.86 -6.92
N ASP A 167 26.59 16.51 -7.38
CA ASP A 167 26.60 17.21 -8.66
C ASP A 167 26.49 16.23 -9.82
N LYS A 168 25.51 16.43 -10.70
CA LYS A 168 25.28 15.56 -11.86
C LYS A 168 25.67 16.25 -13.16
N HIS A 169 26.39 15.50 -13.98
CA HIS A 169 26.85 15.92 -15.30
C HIS A 169 26.28 15.00 -16.40
N PRO A 170 26.23 15.46 -17.66
CA PRO A 170 25.82 14.62 -18.79
C PRO A 170 26.59 13.31 -18.85
N GLY A 171 25.88 12.18 -19.13
CA GLY A 171 26.42 10.83 -19.13
C GLY A 171 26.39 10.13 -17.77
N GLN A 172 26.04 10.81 -16.68
CA GLN A 172 25.95 10.19 -15.36
C GLN A 172 24.58 9.59 -15.10
N ALA A 173 24.56 8.54 -14.26
CA ALA A 173 23.33 7.90 -13.86
C ALA A 173 22.52 8.78 -12.89
N ALA A 174 21.22 8.79 -13.09
CA ALA A 174 20.21 9.38 -12.22
C ALA A 174 19.28 8.28 -11.74
N MET A 175 19.16 8.12 -10.42
CA MET A 175 18.46 6.98 -9.82
C MET A 175 17.06 7.37 -9.34
N SER A 176 16.09 6.50 -9.55
CA SER A 176 14.72 6.67 -9.06
C SER A 176 14.68 6.73 -7.53
N GLY A 177 13.79 7.58 -7.00
CA GLY A 177 13.69 7.82 -5.55
C GLY A 177 14.50 9.01 -5.04
N SER A 178 15.40 9.57 -5.85
CA SER A 178 16.18 10.77 -5.53
C SER A 178 15.38 12.06 -5.78
N PHE A 179 15.88 13.19 -5.25
CA PHE A 179 15.26 14.50 -5.41
C PHE A 179 16.25 15.53 -5.95
N VAL A 180 15.76 16.43 -6.81
CA VAL A 180 16.54 17.57 -7.28
C VAL A 180 16.56 18.65 -6.21
N VAL A 181 17.76 18.95 -5.69
CA VAL A 181 17.96 19.97 -4.62
C VAL A 181 18.23 21.34 -5.21
N ALA A 182 19.00 21.39 -6.30
CA ALA A 182 19.34 22.63 -6.97
C ALA A 182 19.56 22.44 -8.48
N GLY A 183 19.45 23.54 -9.22
CA GLY A 183 19.66 23.55 -10.66
C GLY A 183 18.52 22.97 -11.47
N SER A 184 18.82 22.60 -12.70
CA SER A 184 17.88 21.97 -13.62
C SER A 184 18.61 21.06 -14.58
N GLY A 185 17.90 20.12 -15.21
CA GLY A 185 18.49 19.19 -16.16
C GLY A 185 17.45 18.44 -16.97
N VAL A 186 17.94 17.57 -17.81
CA VAL A 186 17.14 16.65 -18.61
C VAL A 186 17.81 15.28 -18.55
N TYR A 187 17.04 14.23 -18.30
CA TYR A 187 17.57 12.86 -18.29
C TYR A 187 16.67 11.93 -19.10
N ARG A 188 17.24 10.86 -19.64
CA ARG A 188 16.55 9.83 -20.41
C ARG A 188 16.29 8.63 -19.50
N ALA A 189 15.07 8.13 -19.50
CA ALA A 189 14.68 6.91 -18.80
C ALA A 189 15.41 5.69 -19.38
N THR A 190 16.15 4.97 -18.57
CA THR A 190 16.91 3.75 -18.97
C THR A 190 16.36 2.49 -18.35
N ARG A 191 15.65 2.59 -17.20
CA ARG A 191 14.97 1.49 -16.54
C ARG A 191 13.65 1.98 -15.97
N VAL A 192 12.59 1.24 -16.24
CA VAL A 192 11.22 1.57 -15.85
C VAL A 192 10.57 0.40 -15.10
N GLY A 193 9.51 0.66 -14.35
CA GLY A 193 8.74 -0.36 -13.67
C GLY A 193 9.57 -1.17 -12.67
N ARG A 194 9.50 -2.49 -12.76
CA ARG A 194 10.19 -3.41 -11.82
C ARG A 194 11.71 -3.37 -11.91
N GLU A 195 12.26 -2.89 -13.02
CA GLU A 195 13.68 -2.81 -13.23
C GLU A 195 14.30 -1.54 -12.64
N SER A 196 13.48 -0.57 -12.20
CA SER A 196 13.95 0.64 -11.53
C SER A 196 14.51 0.32 -10.15
N PHE A 197 15.49 1.12 -9.72
CA PHE A 197 16.15 0.96 -8.42
C PHE A 197 15.15 1.08 -7.26
N ALA A 198 14.27 2.08 -7.30
CA ALA A 198 13.23 2.27 -6.29
C ALA A 198 12.28 1.07 -6.20
N ALA A 199 11.92 0.43 -7.33
CA ALA A 199 11.12 -0.78 -7.33
C ALA A 199 11.87 -1.96 -6.68
N GLY A 200 13.16 -2.11 -6.96
CA GLY A 200 14.02 -3.12 -6.34
C GLY A 200 14.11 -2.97 -4.82
N LEU A 201 14.28 -1.75 -4.31
CA LEU A 201 14.24 -1.45 -2.88
C LEU A 201 12.87 -1.79 -2.27
N THR A 202 11.79 -1.41 -2.95
CA THR A 202 10.42 -1.71 -2.50
C THR A 202 10.18 -3.21 -2.43
N GLU A 203 10.71 -3.99 -3.38
CA GLU A 203 10.56 -5.45 -3.38
C GLU A 203 11.39 -6.10 -2.26
N GLN A 204 12.57 -5.58 -1.96
CA GLN A 204 13.36 -6.02 -0.81
C GLN A 204 12.68 -5.66 0.51
N ALA A 205 12.11 -4.45 0.62
CA ALA A 205 11.35 -4.03 1.79
C ALA A 205 10.07 -4.88 1.99
N LYS A 206 9.45 -5.37 0.92
CA LYS A 206 8.29 -6.29 1.01
C LYS A 206 8.62 -7.65 1.63
N LYS A 207 9.88 -8.06 1.63
CA LYS A 207 10.33 -9.27 2.33
C LYS A 207 10.38 -9.10 3.85
N PHE A 208 10.33 -7.87 4.36
CA PHE A 208 10.06 -7.61 5.76
C PHE A 208 8.60 -7.93 6.04
N GLU A 209 8.38 -8.91 6.91
CA GLU A 209 7.07 -9.45 7.26
C GLU A 209 6.08 -8.33 7.61
N LEU A 210 4.87 -8.47 7.05
CA LEU A 210 3.71 -7.67 7.44
C LEU A 210 3.59 -7.68 8.96
N THR A 211 3.44 -6.52 9.54
CA THR A 211 3.32 -6.30 10.99
C THR A 211 2.25 -7.22 11.57
N ASN A 212 2.66 -8.20 12.37
CA ASN A 212 1.74 -9.12 13.01
C ASN A 212 0.91 -8.36 14.05
N SER A 213 -0.41 -8.42 13.93
CA SER A 213 -1.32 -7.88 14.94
C SER A 213 -1.45 -8.88 16.09
N GLU A 214 -0.87 -8.56 17.24
CA GLU A 214 -1.00 -9.39 18.45
C GLU A 214 -2.47 -9.52 18.88
N LEU A 215 -3.26 -8.46 18.72
CA LEU A 215 -4.69 -8.49 19.02
C LEU A 215 -5.44 -9.46 18.10
N ARG A 216 -5.14 -9.45 16.82
CA ARG A 216 -5.74 -10.37 15.84
C ARG A 216 -5.34 -11.83 16.14
N ASP A 217 -4.07 -12.04 16.48
CA ASP A 217 -3.57 -13.36 16.85
C ASP A 217 -4.15 -13.84 18.18
N ALA A 218 -4.30 -12.96 19.15
CA ALA A 218 -4.95 -13.27 20.42
C ALA A 218 -6.44 -13.63 20.21
N ILE A 219 -7.16 -12.89 19.36
CA ILE A 219 -8.55 -13.19 19.02
C ILE A 219 -8.66 -14.53 18.28
N ASN A 220 -7.80 -14.78 17.30
CA ASN A 220 -7.77 -16.04 16.57
C ASN A 220 -7.45 -17.22 17.49
N LYS A 221 -6.51 -17.04 18.42
CA LYS A 221 -6.16 -18.03 19.43
C LYS A 221 -7.34 -18.29 20.38
N PHE A 222 -7.99 -17.21 20.84
CA PHE A 222 -9.17 -17.33 21.69
C PHE A 222 -10.31 -18.07 21.00
N ILE A 223 -10.65 -17.70 19.77
CA ILE A 223 -11.69 -18.38 18.97
C ILE A 223 -11.33 -19.87 18.79
N ARG A 224 -10.07 -20.16 18.51
CA ARG A 224 -9.60 -21.54 18.37
C ARG A 224 -9.77 -22.35 19.66
N ILE A 225 -9.40 -21.76 20.80
CA ILE A 225 -9.58 -22.38 22.12
C ILE A 225 -11.07 -22.65 22.38
N VAL A 226 -11.92 -21.64 22.19
CA VAL A 226 -13.38 -21.79 22.35
C VAL A 226 -13.90 -22.89 21.42
N SER A 227 -13.48 -22.92 20.15
CA SER A 227 -13.89 -23.96 19.20
C SER A 227 -13.52 -25.37 19.68
N TYR A 228 -12.35 -25.56 20.28
CA TYR A 228 -11.97 -26.87 20.85
C TYR A 228 -12.86 -27.26 22.03
N PHE A 229 -13.29 -26.31 22.87
CA PHE A 229 -14.22 -26.60 23.96
C PHE A 229 -15.64 -26.87 23.48
N LEU A 230 -16.05 -26.32 22.34
CA LEU A 230 -17.37 -26.54 21.79
C LEU A 230 -17.59 -27.99 21.33
N ILE A 231 -16.55 -28.70 20.91
CA ILE A 231 -16.65 -30.10 20.49
C ILE A 231 -17.10 -31.01 21.64
N PRO A 232 -16.38 -31.07 22.80
CA PRO A 232 -16.83 -31.92 23.91
C PRO A 232 -18.16 -31.45 24.51
N VAL A 233 -18.42 -30.14 24.55
CA VAL A 233 -19.72 -29.60 25.01
C VAL A 233 -20.83 -30.03 24.08
N GLY A 234 -20.62 -29.96 22.77
CA GLY A 234 -21.60 -30.41 21.76
C GLY A 234 -21.91 -31.91 21.90
N VAL A 235 -20.88 -32.75 22.11
CA VAL A 235 -21.04 -34.18 22.35
C VAL A 235 -21.84 -34.43 23.64
N LEU A 236 -21.51 -33.67 24.71
CA LEU A 236 -22.20 -33.77 25.98
C LEU A 236 -23.69 -33.37 25.87
N LEU A 237 -23.97 -32.27 25.17
CA LEU A 237 -25.33 -31.82 24.92
C LEU A 237 -26.12 -32.87 24.08
N LEU A 238 -25.53 -33.37 23.01
CA LEU A 238 -26.16 -34.38 22.16
C LEU A 238 -26.49 -35.65 22.94
N THR A 239 -25.50 -36.17 23.67
CA THR A 239 -25.70 -37.37 24.49
C THR A 239 -26.71 -37.18 25.60
N SER A 240 -26.71 -36.00 26.26
CA SER A 240 -27.69 -35.64 27.27
C SER A 240 -29.12 -35.62 26.72
N GLN A 241 -29.31 -35.05 25.52
CA GLN A 241 -30.62 -34.98 24.90
C GLN A 241 -31.12 -36.33 24.41
N LEU A 242 -30.23 -37.19 23.88
CA LEU A 242 -30.61 -38.50 23.45
C LEU A 242 -30.92 -39.48 24.61
N ILE A 243 -30.13 -39.39 25.70
CA ILE A 243 -30.23 -40.37 26.82
C ILE A 243 -31.24 -39.92 27.88
N ARG A 244 -31.20 -38.60 28.26
CA ARG A 244 -32.03 -38.10 29.36
C ARG A 244 -33.39 -37.58 28.95
N ALA A 245 -33.46 -36.97 27.75
CA ALA A 245 -34.68 -36.35 27.26
C ALA A 245 -35.48 -37.28 26.33
N ASP A 246 -34.90 -38.43 25.95
CA ASP A 246 -35.47 -39.39 25.03
C ASP A 246 -36.03 -38.75 23.73
N LEU A 247 -35.29 -37.76 23.24
CA LEU A 247 -35.69 -36.99 22.07
C LEU A 247 -35.31 -37.76 20.78
N PRO A 248 -36.10 -37.58 19.70
CA PRO A 248 -35.70 -38.03 18.37
C PRO A 248 -34.39 -37.41 17.97
N ILE A 249 -33.56 -38.14 17.22
CA ILE A 249 -32.21 -37.72 16.84
C ILE A 249 -32.21 -36.33 16.17
N ASN A 250 -33.23 -36.02 15.38
CA ASN A 250 -33.35 -34.73 14.70
C ASN A 250 -33.53 -33.55 15.71
N GLU A 251 -34.33 -33.74 16.73
CA GLU A 251 -34.55 -32.75 17.78
C GLU A 251 -33.32 -32.63 18.68
N ALA A 252 -32.65 -33.72 18.97
CA ALA A 252 -31.41 -33.69 19.75
C ALA A 252 -30.28 -32.97 19.00
N ILE A 253 -30.11 -33.17 17.70
CA ILE A 253 -29.14 -32.45 16.86
C ILE A 253 -29.51 -30.97 16.83
N ARG A 254 -30.76 -30.63 16.59
CA ARG A 254 -31.28 -29.25 16.56
C ARG A 254 -31.00 -28.50 17.86
N GLY A 255 -31.34 -29.08 19.00
CA GLY A 255 -31.11 -28.47 20.31
C GLY A 255 -29.60 -28.33 20.63
N THR A 256 -28.79 -29.33 20.21
CA THR A 256 -27.34 -29.29 20.36
C THR A 256 -26.73 -28.13 19.55
N ILE A 257 -27.09 -28.01 18.29
CA ILE A 257 -26.57 -26.93 17.41
C ILE A 257 -27.01 -25.57 17.95
N ALA A 258 -28.26 -25.39 18.35
CA ALA A 258 -28.76 -24.16 18.93
C ALA A 258 -27.96 -23.77 20.19
N GLY A 259 -27.68 -24.74 21.08
CA GLY A 259 -26.85 -24.51 22.27
C GLY A 259 -25.41 -24.13 21.94
N VAL A 260 -24.78 -24.84 21.00
CA VAL A 260 -23.38 -24.58 20.63
C VAL A 260 -23.22 -23.24 19.91
N VAL A 261 -24.11 -22.89 18.99
CA VAL A 261 -24.07 -21.60 18.25
C VAL A 261 -24.13 -20.42 19.18
N THR A 262 -24.94 -20.46 20.22
CA THR A 262 -25.05 -19.35 21.20
C THR A 262 -23.78 -19.14 22.05
N MET A 263 -22.91 -20.16 22.13
CA MET A 263 -21.63 -20.08 22.86
C MET A 263 -20.51 -19.46 22.03
N VAL A 264 -20.72 -19.25 20.74
CA VAL A 264 -19.70 -18.71 19.83
C VAL A 264 -19.73 -17.18 19.87
N PRO A 265 -18.62 -16.51 20.18
CA PRO A 265 -18.54 -15.03 20.29
C PRO A 265 -18.45 -14.38 18.90
N GLU A 266 -19.48 -14.47 18.08
CA GLU A 266 -19.50 -13.97 16.70
C GLU A 266 -19.18 -12.48 16.56
N GLY A 267 -19.62 -11.67 17.55
CA GLY A 267 -19.43 -10.22 17.52
C GLY A 267 -17.99 -9.75 17.71
N LEU A 268 -17.10 -10.58 18.27
CA LEU A 268 -15.76 -10.15 18.66
C LEU A 268 -14.89 -9.76 17.45
N VAL A 269 -14.89 -10.59 16.41
CA VAL A 269 -14.11 -10.35 15.17
C VAL A 269 -14.64 -9.13 14.44
N LEU A 270 -15.98 -9.02 14.36
CA LEU A 270 -16.64 -7.90 13.70
C LEU A 270 -16.33 -6.58 14.41
N LEU A 271 -16.50 -6.53 15.73
CA LEU A 271 -16.24 -5.31 16.53
C LEU A 271 -14.78 -4.86 16.42
N THR A 272 -13.84 -5.80 16.43
CA THR A 272 -12.41 -5.47 16.28
C THR A 272 -12.11 -4.91 14.90
N SER A 273 -12.65 -5.52 13.85
CA SER A 273 -12.49 -5.04 12.47
C SER A 273 -13.10 -3.64 12.29
N ILE A 274 -14.28 -3.40 12.86
CA ILE A 274 -14.92 -2.08 12.83
C ILE A 274 -14.07 -1.05 13.57
N ALA A 275 -13.57 -1.36 14.76
CA ALA A 275 -12.72 -0.46 15.55
C ALA A 275 -11.45 -0.06 14.79
N MET A 276 -10.77 -1.03 14.16
CA MET A 276 -9.60 -0.76 13.33
C MET A 276 -9.94 0.10 12.11
N ALA A 277 -11.02 -0.22 11.40
CA ALA A 277 -11.44 0.55 10.23
C ALA A 277 -11.78 2.02 10.58
N VAL A 278 -12.51 2.24 11.68
CA VAL A 278 -12.82 3.60 12.18
C VAL A 278 -11.55 4.35 12.54
N SER A 279 -10.58 3.68 13.15
CA SER A 279 -9.29 4.28 13.53
C SER A 279 -8.49 4.70 12.31
N VAL A 280 -8.43 3.86 11.25
CA VAL A 280 -7.80 4.21 9.96
C VAL A 280 -8.47 5.43 9.34
N ILE A 281 -9.81 5.49 9.33
CA ILE A 281 -10.54 6.65 8.80
C ILE A 281 -10.19 7.93 9.59
N ARG A 282 -10.11 7.86 10.91
CA ARG A 282 -9.72 9.01 11.76
C ARG A 282 -8.29 9.49 11.46
N LEU A 283 -7.35 8.57 11.27
CA LEU A 283 -5.97 8.90 10.90
C LEU A 283 -5.91 9.52 9.50
N ALA A 284 -6.65 8.96 8.54
CA ALA A 284 -6.75 9.51 7.19
C ALA A 284 -7.30 10.95 7.17
N GLN A 285 -8.29 11.27 8.02
CA GLN A 285 -8.79 12.64 8.20
C GLN A 285 -7.72 13.61 8.72
N ARG A 286 -6.73 13.09 9.44
CA ARG A 286 -5.55 13.84 9.91
C ARG A 286 -4.37 13.83 8.92
N ARG A 287 -4.61 13.40 7.67
CA ARG A 287 -3.59 13.25 6.61
C ARG A 287 -2.48 12.24 6.94
N VAL A 288 -2.76 11.27 7.82
CA VAL A 288 -1.86 10.16 8.10
C VAL A 288 -2.31 8.98 7.26
N LEU A 289 -1.44 8.53 6.35
CA LEU A 289 -1.69 7.35 5.51
C LEU A 289 -1.24 6.10 6.25
N VAL A 290 -2.19 5.21 6.54
CA VAL A 290 -1.92 3.91 7.15
C VAL A 290 -2.03 2.84 6.07
N GLN A 291 -0.99 2.09 5.85
CA GLN A 291 -0.94 1.08 4.77
C GLN A 291 -1.66 -0.22 5.12
N ASP A 292 -1.78 -0.57 6.40
CA ASP A 292 -2.43 -1.81 6.85
C ASP A 292 -3.26 -1.57 8.13
N LEU A 293 -4.43 -2.23 8.25
CA LEU A 293 -5.30 -2.12 9.42
C LEU A 293 -4.58 -2.47 10.74
N PRO A 294 -3.75 -3.53 10.81
CA PRO A 294 -2.97 -3.85 11.99
C PRO A 294 -1.97 -2.79 12.42
N ALA A 295 -1.48 -1.95 11.50
CA ALA A 295 -0.51 -0.91 11.82
C ALA A 295 -1.04 0.10 12.85
N VAL A 296 -2.36 0.30 12.91
CA VAL A 296 -3.00 1.16 13.92
C VAL A 296 -2.78 0.62 15.35
N GLU A 297 -2.86 -0.70 15.52
CA GLU A 297 -2.61 -1.36 16.79
C GLU A 297 -1.15 -1.20 17.23
N VAL A 298 -0.23 -1.44 16.28
CA VAL A 298 1.21 -1.29 16.55
C VAL A 298 1.55 0.15 16.88
N LEU A 299 0.99 1.11 16.15
CA LEU A 299 1.17 2.53 16.41
C LEU A 299 0.70 2.93 17.83
N ALA A 300 -0.37 2.32 18.32
CA ALA A 300 -0.89 2.58 19.68
C ALA A 300 0.02 2.04 20.80
N ARG A 301 0.98 1.17 20.47
CA ARG A 301 1.93 0.57 21.43
C ARG A 301 3.34 1.16 21.35
N VAL A 302 3.56 2.12 20.44
CA VAL A 302 4.85 2.78 20.29
C VAL A 302 5.14 3.60 21.54
N ASP A 303 6.23 3.30 22.20
CA ASP A 303 6.76 4.01 23.37
C ASP A 303 8.04 4.79 23.04
N THR A 304 8.71 4.44 21.94
CA THR A 304 9.96 5.06 21.51
C THR A 304 9.85 5.45 20.04
N VAL A 305 10.14 6.71 19.72
CA VAL A 305 10.15 7.23 18.35
C VAL A 305 11.57 7.61 17.97
N CYS A 306 12.10 6.95 16.92
CA CYS A 306 13.35 7.32 16.29
C CYS A 306 13.02 8.09 15.01
N ALA A 307 13.30 9.39 14.99
CA ALA A 307 13.00 10.25 13.85
C ALA A 307 14.30 10.73 13.20
N ASP A 308 14.36 10.68 11.89
CA ASP A 308 15.43 11.32 11.13
C ASP A 308 15.28 12.86 11.20
N LYS A 309 16.38 13.56 11.08
CA LYS A 309 16.38 15.03 11.10
C LYS A 309 15.85 15.59 9.79
N THR A 310 16.42 15.13 8.68
CA THR A 310 16.21 15.73 7.35
C THR A 310 14.93 15.22 6.71
N GLY A 311 14.01 16.13 6.35
CA GLY A 311 12.73 15.78 5.73
C GLY A 311 11.70 15.17 6.68
N THR A 312 12.05 14.90 7.96
CA THR A 312 11.15 14.39 9.01
C THR A 312 10.90 15.44 10.08
N LEU A 313 11.97 15.95 10.70
CA LEU A 313 11.89 17.02 11.71
C LEU A 313 12.09 18.41 11.09
N THR A 314 12.66 18.48 9.89
CA THR A 314 12.89 19.73 9.16
C THR A 314 12.02 19.76 7.91
N GLU A 315 11.63 20.96 7.50
CA GLU A 315 10.98 21.17 6.21
C GLU A 315 12.00 20.99 5.07
N PRO A 316 11.57 20.50 3.89
CA PRO A 316 12.45 20.45 2.73
C PRO A 316 12.77 21.86 2.23
N GLY A 317 14.06 22.11 1.94
CA GLY A 317 14.54 23.36 1.39
C GLY A 317 15.27 24.25 2.41
N MET A 318 16.02 25.22 1.89
CA MET A 318 16.69 26.25 2.67
C MET A 318 15.90 27.55 2.58
N HIS A 319 15.67 28.18 3.73
CA HIS A 319 15.07 29.48 3.82
C HIS A 319 16.11 30.50 4.29
N LEU A 320 16.15 31.63 3.62
CA LEU A 320 16.97 32.78 4.08
C LEU A 320 16.33 33.34 5.35
N GLY A 321 16.94 33.11 6.52
CA GLY A 321 16.43 33.58 7.81
C GLY A 321 16.63 35.10 7.99
N HIS A 322 17.87 35.55 7.94
CA HIS A 322 18.21 36.94 7.99
C HIS A 322 19.59 37.19 7.35
N ILE A 323 19.80 38.39 6.87
CA ILE A 323 21.06 38.83 6.30
C ILE A 323 21.80 39.65 7.36
N VAL A 324 23.03 39.23 7.67
CA VAL A 324 23.94 40.03 8.52
C VAL A 324 24.88 40.77 7.59
N VAL A 325 24.74 42.07 7.57
CA VAL A 325 25.61 42.94 6.76
C VAL A 325 26.97 43.09 7.43
N VAL A 326 28.02 42.72 6.72
CA VAL A 326 29.40 42.86 7.17
C VAL A 326 30.07 43.88 6.23
N GLY A 327 30.32 45.12 6.74
CA GLY A 327 30.90 46.20 5.98
C GLY A 327 29.91 47.35 5.73
N ASP A 328 30.21 48.25 4.77
CA ASP A 328 29.51 49.52 4.54
C ASP A 328 28.30 49.43 3.59
N ARG A 329 27.84 48.21 3.24
CA ARG A 329 26.66 48.01 2.37
C ARG A 329 25.37 47.96 3.18
N SER A 330 24.27 48.46 2.61
CA SER A 330 22.96 48.38 3.26
C SER A 330 22.30 47.03 3.03
N GLU A 331 21.43 46.60 3.93
CA GLU A 331 20.66 45.32 3.80
C GLU A 331 19.80 45.29 2.53
N THR A 332 19.34 46.49 2.08
CA THR A 332 18.53 46.63 0.86
C THR A 332 19.31 46.43 -0.44
N GLU A 333 20.63 46.58 -0.41
CA GLU A 333 21.51 46.35 -1.56
C GLU A 333 21.93 44.87 -1.69
N MET A 334 21.68 44.08 -0.64
CA MET A 334 22.05 42.65 -0.58
C MET A 334 20.85 41.70 -0.72
N ARG A 335 19.64 42.20 -0.74
CA ARG A 335 18.42 41.44 -1.09
C ARG A 335 18.23 41.44 -2.59
#